data_e8ad084b3028e096a3f902b276a0a510
#
_entry.id   e8ad084b3028e096a3f902b276a0a510
#
_cell.length_a   1.000
_cell.length_b   1.000
_cell.length_c   1.000
_cell.angle_alpha   90.00
_cell.angle_beta   90.00
_cell.angle_gamma   90.00
#
_symmetry.space_group_name_H-M   'P 1'
#
loop_
_entity.id
_entity.type
_entity.pdbx_description
1 polymer ?
#
loop_
_entity_poly.entity_id
_entity_poly.type
_entity_poly.pdbx_seq_one_letter_code
_entity_poly.pdbx_strand_id
1 'polypeptide(L)'
;SSISELQRALRLDPDMDVARLRLAQAWLKAGEAQRALGVLDTLEASPQTQMLEQLARTMLAAPRSDAGYVRHLFDQFAGDYDQRMIGQLGYTAPRILLDLASLVMPGRQDLAILDLGCGTGLAGLAFKSFAARLDGVDLSPLMVEKARARGIYDHLVVADLETALAEQGPVYDLVLAADTFVYLGDLAAVFAGVAGRLAPDGFLLFTTEAGEGEGFELGPKRRWRHSEAYLRQAAIKAGLQVAGLVAATPRHEKGQPVEGFAVALCR
;
A
#
# COMPACT_ATOMS: atom_id res chain seq x y z
N SER A 1 16.11 17.58 -13.60
CA SER A 1 17.21 16.59 -13.56
C SER A 1 16.77 15.38 -12.80
N SER A 2 17.01 14.19 -13.33
CA SER A 2 16.72 12.92 -12.64
C SER A 2 17.73 12.69 -11.48
N ILE A 3 17.38 11.83 -10.53
CA ILE A 3 18.29 11.43 -9.44
C ILE A 3 19.59 10.89 -10.00
N SER A 4 19.56 10.06 -11.04
CA SER A 4 20.75 9.48 -11.68
C SER A 4 21.65 10.52 -12.33
N GLU A 5 21.09 11.54 -12.96
CA GLU A 5 21.87 12.65 -13.54
C GLU A 5 22.56 13.47 -12.45
N LEU A 6 21.86 13.79 -11.36
CA LEU A 6 22.43 14.50 -10.23
C LEU A 6 23.54 13.70 -9.54
N GLN A 7 23.34 12.40 -9.35
CA GLN A 7 24.38 11.51 -8.82
C GLN A 7 25.59 11.42 -9.75
N ARG A 8 25.38 11.44 -11.08
CA ARG A 8 26.47 11.48 -12.06
C ARG A 8 27.23 12.80 -11.99
N ALA A 9 26.53 13.92 -11.88
CA ALA A 9 27.16 15.25 -11.73
C ALA A 9 28.03 15.29 -10.47
N LEU A 10 27.56 14.79 -9.34
CA LEU A 10 28.30 14.75 -8.08
C LEU A 10 29.47 13.76 -8.06
N ARG A 11 29.48 12.76 -8.96
CA ARG A 11 30.71 11.94 -9.17
C ARG A 11 31.82 12.69 -9.91
N LEU A 12 31.45 13.67 -10.73
CA LEU A 12 32.41 14.50 -11.50
C LEU A 12 32.89 15.70 -10.68
N ASP A 13 31.99 16.28 -9.91
CA ASP A 13 32.27 17.40 -9.00
C ASP A 13 31.53 17.19 -7.67
N PRO A 14 32.18 16.55 -6.68
CA PRO A 14 31.57 16.25 -5.39
C PRO A 14 31.14 17.49 -4.59
N ASP A 15 31.77 18.63 -4.79
CA ASP A 15 31.59 19.84 -3.99
C ASP A 15 30.52 20.80 -4.58
N MET A 16 29.77 20.34 -5.57
CA MET A 16 28.70 21.11 -6.19
C MET A 16 27.45 21.14 -5.28
N ASP A 17 27.39 22.10 -4.33
CA ASP A 17 26.29 22.24 -3.35
C ASP A 17 24.91 22.38 -4.00
N VAL A 18 24.83 23.07 -5.14
CA VAL A 18 23.57 23.19 -5.89
C VAL A 18 23.07 21.82 -6.37
N ALA A 19 23.95 20.93 -6.79
CA ALA A 19 23.58 19.58 -7.20
C ALA A 19 23.22 18.71 -5.98
N ARG A 20 23.92 18.85 -4.85
CA ARG A 20 23.57 18.19 -3.58
C ARG A 20 22.18 18.62 -3.12
N LEU A 21 21.88 19.92 -3.11
CA LEU A 21 20.56 20.42 -2.71
C LEU A 21 19.44 19.91 -3.61
N ARG A 22 19.64 19.92 -4.92
CA ARG A 22 18.68 19.36 -5.90
C ARG A 22 18.52 17.85 -5.73
N LEU A 23 19.58 17.13 -5.38
CA LEU A 23 19.52 15.70 -5.10
C LEU A 23 18.71 15.41 -3.84
N ALA A 24 18.89 16.18 -2.78
CA ALA A 24 18.08 16.07 -1.56
C ALA A 24 16.60 16.32 -1.84
N GLN A 25 16.27 17.38 -2.60
CA GLN A 25 14.90 17.66 -3.05
C GLN A 25 14.32 16.53 -3.89
N ALA A 26 15.10 15.96 -4.80
CA ALA A 26 14.67 14.84 -5.63
C ALA A 26 14.43 13.57 -4.79
N TRP A 27 15.27 13.31 -3.79
CA TRP A 27 15.06 12.22 -2.84
C TRP A 27 13.79 12.42 -2.00
N LEU A 28 13.53 13.63 -1.50
CA LEU A 28 12.29 13.93 -0.76
C LEU A 28 11.05 13.72 -1.65
N LYS A 29 11.10 14.19 -2.89
CA LYS A 29 10.02 13.98 -3.85
C LYS A 29 9.78 12.49 -4.17
N ALA A 30 10.84 11.68 -4.13
CA ALA A 30 10.76 10.23 -4.28
C ALA A 30 10.42 9.49 -2.97
N GLY A 31 10.13 10.23 -1.86
CA GLY A 31 9.84 9.64 -0.55
C GLY A 31 11.03 9.01 0.16
N GLU A 32 12.24 9.24 -0.33
CA GLU A 32 13.50 8.70 0.21
C GLU A 32 14.10 9.66 1.26
N ALA A 33 13.33 9.95 2.31
CA ALA A 33 13.67 10.95 3.32
C ALA A 33 15.02 10.67 4.03
N GLN A 34 15.35 9.40 4.29
CA GLN A 34 16.64 9.04 4.90
C GLN A 34 17.83 9.37 4.00
N ARG A 35 17.68 9.14 2.69
CA ARG A 35 18.72 9.51 1.70
C ARG A 35 18.84 11.01 1.56
N ALA A 36 17.73 11.74 1.61
CA ALA A 36 17.72 13.18 1.59
C ALA A 36 18.49 13.76 2.79
N LEU A 37 18.24 13.25 4.02
CA LEU A 37 18.99 13.67 5.21
C LEU A 37 20.49 13.45 5.05
N GLY A 38 20.91 12.27 4.56
CA GLY A 38 22.33 11.99 4.35
C GLY A 38 23.01 12.96 3.38
N VAL A 39 22.27 13.53 2.41
CA VAL A 39 22.79 14.57 1.51
C VAL A 39 22.75 15.95 2.20
N LEU A 40 21.67 16.27 2.91
CA LEU A 40 21.52 17.56 3.60
C LEU A 40 22.58 17.75 4.69
N ASP A 41 22.95 16.69 5.41
CA ASP A 41 24.00 16.70 6.44
C ASP A 41 25.38 17.13 5.88
N THR A 42 25.58 17.09 4.57
CA THR A 42 26.82 17.51 3.88
C THR A 42 26.79 18.97 3.43
N LEU A 43 25.67 19.68 3.61
CA LEU A 43 25.47 21.05 3.20
C LEU A 43 25.57 22.02 4.39
N GLU A 44 25.99 23.24 4.13
CA GLU A 44 25.92 24.30 5.14
C GLU A 44 24.47 24.59 5.54
N ALA A 45 24.27 24.85 6.84
CA ALA A 45 22.96 25.18 7.37
C ALA A 45 22.44 26.49 6.78
N SER A 46 21.26 26.45 6.20
CA SER A 46 20.52 27.58 5.64
C SER A 46 19.03 27.43 5.93
N PRO A 47 18.23 28.49 5.82
CA PRO A 47 16.78 28.34 5.96
C PRO A 47 16.18 27.27 5.03
N GLN A 48 16.73 27.13 3.83
CA GLN A 48 16.29 26.13 2.85
C GLN A 48 16.67 24.71 3.25
N THR A 49 17.91 24.45 3.68
CA THR A 49 18.35 23.13 4.14
C THR A 49 17.59 22.72 5.40
N GLN A 50 17.40 23.62 6.37
CA GLN A 50 16.64 23.37 7.59
C GLN A 50 15.17 23.01 7.30
N MET A 51 14.52 23.69 6.35
CA MET A 51 13.14 23.36 5.94
C MET A 51 13.09 21.96 5.33
N LEU A 52 14.04 21.59 4.48
CA LEU A 52 14.10 20.26 3.86
C LEU A 52 14.41 19.17 4.89
N GLU A 53 15.28 19.42 5.86
CA GLU A 53 15.54 18.51 6.98
C GLU A 53 14.30 18.27 7.83
N GLN A 54 13.56 19.34 8.17
CA GLN A 54 12.32 19.22 8.92
C GLN A 54 11.28 18.41 8.16
N LEU A 55 11.15 18.63 6.85
CA LEU A 55 10.27 17.83 5.99
C LEU A 55 10.67 16.36 6.00
N ALA A 56 11.97 16.06 5.83
CA ALA A 56 12.48 14.69 5.87
C ALA A 56 12.18 13.99 7.20
N ARG A 57 12.41 14.68 8.33
CA ARG A 57 12.11 14.15 9.67
C ARG A 57 10.62 13.89 9.87
N THR A 58 9.76 14.80 9.38
CA THR A 58 8.31 14.62 9.42
C THR A 58 7.87 13.40 8.62
N MET A 59 8.43 13.20 7.42
CA MET A 59 8.14 12.02 6.60
C MET A 59 8.57 10.71 7.29
N LEU A 60 9.73 10.72 7.96
CA LEU A 60 10.24 9.53 8.69
C LEU A 60 9.42 9.21 9.95
N ALA A 61 8.85 10.23 10.58
CA ALA A 61 8.03 10.07 11.79
C ALA A 61 6.58 9.65 11.47
N ALA A 62 6.14 9.76 10.22
CA ALA A 62 4.78 9.38 9.84
C ALA A 62 4.56 7.87 10.02
N PRO A 63 3.41 7.43 10.58
CA PRO A 63 3.09 6.02 10.78
C PRO A 63 2.59 5.35 9.48
N ARG A 64 3.18 5.71 8.35
CA ARG A 64 2.93 5.15 7.02
C ARG A 64 4.11 5.39 6.09
N SER A 65 4.22 4.58 5.05
CA SER A 65 5.17 4.84 3.97
C SER A 65 4.75 6.09 3.18
N ASP A 66 5.73 6.91 2.80
CA ASP A 66 5.47 8.11 2.00
C ASP A 66 4.82 7.76 0.66
N ALA A 67 3.76 8.47 0.28
CA ALA A 67 3.00 8.21 -0.94
C ALA A 67 3.87 8.37 -2.21
N GLY A 68 4.81 9.34 -2.21
CA GLY A 68 5.76 9.52 -3.32
C GLY A 68 6.70 8.34 -3.47
N TYR A 69 7.18 7.80 -2.34
CA TYR A 69 8.01 6.58 -2.33
C TYR A 69 7.25 5.37 -2.88
N VAL A 70 6.05 5.11 -2.38
CA VAL A 70 5.22 3.97 -2.81
C VAL A 70 4.89 4.06 -4.29
N ARG A 71 4.46 5.24 -4.76
CA ARG A 71 4.22 5.48 -6.19
C ARG A 71 5.46 5.19 -7.03
N HIS A 72 6.61 5.77 -6.68
CA HIS A 72 7.84 5.58 -7.42
C HIS A 72 8.26 4.11 -7.48
N LEU A 73 8.13 3.40 -6.36
CA LEU A 73 8.42 1.97 -6.27
C LEU A 73 7.57 1.16 -7.26
N PHE A 74 6.27 1.38 -7.29
CA PHE A 74 5.37 0.64 -8.15
C PHE A 74 5.45 1.07 -9.61
N ASP A 75 5.69 2.34 -9.90
CA ASP A 75 5.94 2.81 -11.27
C ASP A 75 7.17 2.13 -11.89
N GLN A 76 8.22 1.87 -11.09
CA GLN A 76 9.39 1.13 -11.57
C GLN A 76 9.10 -0.34 -11.89
N PHE A 77 8.17 -0.97 -11.17
CA PHE A 77 7.85 -2.39 -11.34
C PHE A 77 6.68 -2.66 -12.27
N ALA A 78 5.92 -1.65 -12.68
CA ALA A 78 4.71 -1.85 -13.47
C ALA A 78 4.94 -2.62 -14.78
N GLY A 79 6.14 -2.54 -15.38
CA GLY A 79 6.47 -3.20 -16.64
C GLY A 79 6.40 -4.72 -16.59
N ASP A 80 6.96 -5.32 -15.54
CA ASP A 80 7.14 -6.76 -15.36
C ASP A 80 6.50 -7.29 -14.06
N TYR A 81 5.61 -6.49 -13.45
CA TYR A 81 5.03 -6.74 -12.14
C TYR A 81 4.37 -8.14 -12.04
N ASP A 82 3.48 -8.47 -12.96
CA ASP A 82 2.76 -9.75 -12.93
C ASP A 82 3.71 -10.94 -13.04
N GLN A 83 4.71 -10.86 -13.91
CA GLN A 83 5.70 -11.91 -14.06
C GLN A 83 6.53 -12.10 -12.79
N ARG A 84 6.90 -11.01 -12.12
CA ARG A 84 7.64 -11.06 -10.85
C ARG A 84 6.78 -11.60 -9.72
N MET A 85 5.55 -11.12 -9.58
CA MET A 85 4.64 -11.53 -8.51
C MET A 85 4.30 -13.01 -8.62
N ILE A 86 3.85 -13.46 -9.79
CA ILE A 86 3.42 -14.86 -10.01
C ILE A 86 4.62 -15.79 -10.12
N GLY A 87 5.63 -15.42 -10.91
CA GLY A 87 6.75 -16.30 -11.24
C GLY A 87 7.86 -16.33 -10.20
N GLN A 88 8.18 -15.23 -9.54
CA GLN A 88 9.34 -15.11 -8.65
C GLN A 88 8.96 -15.09 -7.17
N LEU A 89 7.83 -14.45 -6.81
CA LEU A 89 7.44 -14.27 -5.41
C LEU A 89 6.36 -15.25 -4.95
N GLY A 90 5.86 -16.12 -5.84
CA GLY A 90 4.80 -17.06 -5.50
C GLY A 90 3.62 -16.35 -4.82
N TYR A 91 3.16 -15.27 -5.44
CA TYR A 91 2.14 -14.38 -4.89
C TYR A 91 0.79 -15.09 -4.77
N THR A 92 0.34 -15.28 -3.56
CA THR A 92 -0.87 -16.06 -3.22
C THR A 92 -1.95 -15.24 -2.55
N ALA A 93 -1.71 -13.96 -2.26
CA ALA A 93 -2.67 -13.12 -1.55
C ALA A 93 -4.10 -13.13 -2.16
N PRO A 94 -4.29 -13.01 -3.49
CA PRO A 94 -5.64 -13.10 -4.07
C PRO A 94 -6.33 -14.43 -3.78
N ARG A 95 -5.59 -15.55 -3.84
CA ARG A 95 -6.13 -16.89 -3.55
C ARG A 95 -6.49 -17.04 -2.07
N ILE A 96 -5.62 -16.57 -1.17
CA ILE A 96 -5.87 -16.57 0.27
C ILE A 96 -7.16 -15.80 0.59
N LEU A 97 -7.36 -14.63 -0.03
CA LEU A 97 -8.57 -13.83 0.17
C LEU A 97 -9.82 -14.50 -0.41
N LEU A 98 -9.73 -15.25 -1.52
CA LEU A 98 -10.81 -16.06 -2.04
C LEU A 98 -11.21 -17.18 -1.09
N ASP A 99 -10.23 -17.89 -0.55
CA ASP A 99 -10.46 -18.97 0.41
C ASP A 99 -11.13 -18.41 1.67
N LEU A 100 -10.66 -17.26 2.18
CA LEU A 100 -11.27 -16.55 3.31
C LEU A 100 -12.70 -16.09 3.00
N ALA A 101 -12.94 -15.51 1.82
CA ALA A 101 -14.28 -15.11 1.36
C ALA A 101 -15.26 -16.29 1.37
N SER A 102 -14.81 -17.45 0.91
CA SER A 102 -15.64 -18.68 0.90
C SER A 102 -16.07 -19.11 2.30
N LEU A 103 -15.28 -18.80 3.32
CA LEU A 103 -15.58 -19.12 4.72
C LEU A 103 -16.53 -18.11 5.37
N VAL A 104 -16.31 -16.80 5.14
CA VAL A 104 -17.04 -15.74 5.87
C VAL A 104 -18.27 -15.25 5.14
N MET A 105 -18.36 -15.47 3.81
CA MET A 105 -19.48 -15.02 2.96
C MET A 105 -19.86 -16.08 1.91
N PRO A 106 -20.19 -17.32 2.35
CA PRO A 106 -20.43 -18.43 1.44
C PRO A 106 -21.62 -18.14 0.50
N GLY A 107 -21.45 -18.47 -0.78
CA GLY A 107 -22.53 -18.40 -1.79
C GLY A 107 -22.92 -16.99 -2.23
N ARG A 108 -22.27 -15.92 -1.74
CA ARG A 108 -22.58 -14.55 -2.20
C ARG A 108 -22.08 -14.33 -3.62
N GLN A 109 -22.93 -13.69 -4.42
CA GLN A 109 -22.69 -13.35 -5.82
C GLN A 109 -23.21 -11.93 -6.09
N ASP A 110 -22.95 -11.42 -7.26
CA ASP A 110 -23.42 -10.12 -7.74
C ASP A 110 -23.03 -8.96 -6.81
N LEU A 111 -21.78 -8.99 -6.32
CA LEU A 111 -21.28 -8.05 -5.33
C LEU A 111 -20.80 -6.74 -5.97
N ALA A 112 -21.03 -5.63 -5.28
CA ALA A 112 -20.29 -4.39 -5.50
C ALA A 112 -18.95 -4.51 -4.77
N ILE A 113 -17.84 -4.54 -5.51
CA ILE A 113 -16.50 -4.78 -4.98
C ILE A 113 -15.60 -3.55 -5.20
N LEU A 114 -14.87 -3.15 -4.16
CA LEU A 114 -13.78 -2.16 -4.23
C LEU A 114 -12.44 -2.85 -3.99
N ASP A 115 -11.51 -2.72 -4.91
CA ASP A 115 -10.13 -3.23 -4.83
C ASP A 115 -9.19 -2.09 -4.45
N LEU A 116 -8.79 -2.03 -3.17
CA LEU A 116 -7.88 -1.02 -2.61
C LEU A 116 -6.42 -1.42 -2.84
N GLY A 117 -5.66 -0.55 -3.52
CA GLY A 117 -4.32 -0.89 -3.97
C GLY A 117 -4.37 -1.97 -5.05
N CYS A 118 -5.23 -1.77 -6.04
CA CYS A 118 -5.55 -2.79 -7.05
C CYS A 118 -4.32 -3.22 -7.89
N GLY A 119 -3.25 -2.41 -7.91
CA GLY A 119 -2.06 -2.69 -8.69
C GLY A 119 -2.40 -2.91 -10.15
N THR A 120 -1.90 -4.00 -10.73
CA THR A 120 -2.22 -4.42 -12.10
C THR A 120 -3.56 -5.16 -12.21
N GLY A 121 -4.27 -5.37 -11.09
CA GLY A 121 -5.59 -6.00 -11.06
C GLY A 121 -5.59 -7.52 -10.81
N LEU A 122 -4.57 -8.08 -10.16
CA LEU A 122 -4.51 -9.52 -9.87
C LEU A 122 -5.61 -9.98 -8.89
N ALA A 123 -5.89 -9.19 -7.84
CA ALA A 123 -6.97 -9.48 -6.91
C ALA A 123 -8.34 -9.28 -7.57
N GLY A 124 -8.53 -8.17 -8.30
CA GLY A 124 -9.74 -7.93 -9.07
C GLY A 124 -10.06 -9.06 -10.05
N LEU A 125 -9.05 -9.59 -10.75
CA LEU A 125 -9.21 -10.74 -11.66
C LEU A 125 -9.71 -11.98 -10.91
N ALA A 126 -9.17 -12.26 -9.73
CA ALA A 126 -9.58 -13.41 -8.92
C ALA A 126 -11.03 -13.31 -8.44
N PHE A 127 -11.51 -12.08 -8.17
CA PHE A 127 -12.88 -11.84 -7.67
C PHE A 127 -13.88 -11.45 -8.75
N LYS A 128 -13.47 -11.30 -10.03
CA LYS A 128 -14.34 -10.80 -11.10
C LYS A 128 -15.61 -11.62 -11.28
N SER A 129 -15.56 -12.93 -11.12
CA SER A 129 -16.74 -13.79 -11.26
C SER A 129 -17.82 -13.58 -10.18
N PHE A 130 -17.50 -12.95 -9.07
CA PHE A 130 -18.41 -12.62 -7.98
C PHE A 130 -18.97 -11.19 -8.08
N ALA A 131 -18.41 -10.36 -8.98
CA ALA A 131 -18.68 -8.94 -9.05
C ALA A 131 -19.79 -8.60 -10.06
N ALA A 132 -20.87 -7.95 -9.59
CA ALA A 132 -21.74 -7.16 -10.44
C ALA A 132 -21.10 -5.82 -10.80
N ARG A 133 -20.30 -5.27 -9.87
CA ARG A 133 -19.50 -4.06 -10.06
C ARG A 133 -18.13 -4.25 -9.43
N LEU A 134 -17.09 -3.87 -10.14
CA LEU A 134 -15.70 -3.91 -9.66
C LEU A 134 -15.02 -2.57 -9.89
N ASP A 135 -14.74 -1.87 -8.83
CA ASP A 135 -13.99 -0.61 -8.85
C ASP A 135 -12.58 -0.82 -8.27
N GLY A 136 -11.61 -0.04 -8.69
CA GLY A 136 -10.24 -0.13 -8.20
C GLY A 136 -9.62 1.23 -7.92
N VAL A 137 -8.78 1.28 -6.90
CA VAL A 137 -7.97 2.46 -6.53
C VAL A 137 -6.52 2.03 -6.39
N ASP A 138 -5.62 2.78 -6.99
CA ASP A 138 -4.18 2.62 -6.79
C ASP A 138 -3.46 3.97 -6.84
N LEU A 139 -2.36 4.06 -6.12
CA LEU A 139 -1.54 5.27 -6.06
C LEU A 139 -0.70 5.48 -7.33
N SER A 140 -0.34 4.39 -8.03
CA SER A 140 0.51 4.40 -9.21
C SER A 140 -0.32 4.53 -10.49
N PRO A 141 -0.13 5.62 -11.29
CA PRO A 141 -0.78 5.76 -12.59
C PRO A 141 -0.46 4.61 -13.54
N LEU A 142 0.77 4.09 -13.51
CA LEU A 142 1.20 3.00 -14.40
C LEU A 142 0.56 1.67 -14.02
N MET A 143 0.35 1.42 -12.71
CA MET A 143 -0.41 0.26 -12.25
C MET A 143 -1.87 0.35 -12.70
N VAL A 144 -2.52 1.51 -12.51
CA VAL A 144 -3.91 1.74 -12.95
C VAL A 144 -4.06 1.58 -14.47
N GLU A 145 -3.07 1.99 -15.26
CA GLU A 145 -3.08 1.77 -16.71
C GLU A 145 -3.06 0.27 -17.04
N LYS A 146 -2.23 -0.52 -16.36
CA LYS A 146 -2.20 -1.99 -16.50
C LYS A 146 -3.53 -2.63 -16.08
N ALA A 147 -4.11 -2.20 -14.96
CA ALA A 147 -5.42 -2.68 -14.51
C ALA A 147 -6.52 -2.35 -15.55
N ARG A 148 -6.49 -1.14 -16.12
CA ARG A 148 -7.43 -0.72 -17.17
C ARG A 148 -7.31 -1.59 -18.43
N ALA A 149 -6.10 -1.95 -18.82
CA ALA A 149 -5.85 -2.81 -19.97
C ALA A 149 -6.44 -4.23 -19.80
N ARG A 150 -6.73 -4.68 -18.57
CA ARG A 150 -7.43 -5.97 -18.32
C ARG A 150 -8.90 -5.93 -18.70
N GLY A 151 -9.54 -4.75 -18.74
CA GLY A 151 -10.96 -4.61 -19.11
C GLY A 151 -11.94 -5.25 -18.13
N ILE A 152 -11.54 -5.42 -16.85
CA ILE A 152 -12.39 -6.07 -15.83
C ILE A 152 -13.00 -5.09 -14.82
N TYR A 153 -12.45 -3.88 -14.69
CA TYR A 153 -12.91 -2.85 -13.77
C TYR A 153 -13.93 -1.95 -14.44
N ASP A 154 -14.98 -1.59 -13.69
CA ASP A 154 -15.99 -0.62 -14.10
C ASP A 154 -15.43 0.82 -13.91
N HIS A 155 -14.75 1.08 -12.79
CA HIS A 155 -14.11 2.34 -12.50
C HIS A 155 -12.72 2.13 -11.92
N LEU A 156 -11.77 2.99 -12.32
CA LEU A 156 -10.40 2.99 -11.82
C LEU A 156 -9.98 4.43 -11.49
N VAL A 157 -9.45 4.61 -10.29
CA VAL A 157 -9.01 5.91 -9.78
C VAL A 157 -7.54 5.87 -9.38
N VAL A 158 -6.78 6.88 -9.76
CA VAL A 158 -5.41 7.10 -9.27
C VAL A 158 -5.50 8.02 -8.06
N ALA A 159 -5.37 7.45 -6.87
CA ALA A 159 -5.45 8.19 -5.60
C ALA A 159 -4.75 7.45 -4.46
N ASP A 160 -4.41 8.20 -3.41
CA ASP A 160 -4.09 7.63 -2.10
C ASP A 160 -5.34 7.01 -1.46
N LEU A 161 -5.18 5.88 -0.78
CA LEU A 161 -6.30 5.12 -0.22
C LEU A 161 -7.11 5.91 0.81
N GLU A 162 -6.43 6.61 1.72
CA GLU A 162 -7.09 7.40 2.75
C GLU A 162 -7.89 8.54 2.13
N THR A 163 -7.31 9.21 1.10
CA THR A 163 -7.99 10.26 0.35
C THR A 163 -9.23 9.72 -0.38
N ALA A 164 -9.09 8.60 -1.10
CA ALA A 164 -10.18 7.98 -1.84
C ALA A 164 -11.34 7.53 -0.93
N LEU A 165 -11.01 7.03 0.27
CA LEU A 165 -12.00 6.58 1.25
C LEU A 165 -12.67 7.72 2.00
N ALA A 166 -11.99 8.88 2.15
CA ALA A 166 -12.55 10.08 2.78
C ALA A 166 -13.60 10.79 1.91
N GLU A 167 -13.53 10.62 0.60
CA GLU A 167 -14.52 11.18 -0.32
C GLU A 167 -15.85 10.43 -0.23
N GLN A 168 -16.96 11.12 -0.50
CA GLN A 168 -18.28 10.48 -0.62
C GLN A 168 -18.32 9.62 -1.88
N GLY A 169 -18.95 8.46 -1.82
CA GLY A 169 -19.02 7.58 -2.96
C GLY A 169 -19.87 6.33 -2.73
N PRO A 170 -19.79 5.36 -3.64
CA PRO A 170 -20.58 4.14 -3.58
C PRO A 170 -20.34 3.34 -2.30
N VAL A 171 -21.36 2.58 -1.91
CA VAL A 171 -21.29 1.57 -0.86
C VAL A 171 -20.96 0.23 -1.50
N TYR A 172 -20.14 -0.58 -0.83
CA TYR A 172 -19.64 -1.85 -1.36
C TYR A 172 -20.02 -3.02 -0.44
N ASP A 173 -20.32 -4.14 -1.06
CA ASP A 173 -20.54 -5.41 -0.37
C ASP A 173 -19.22 -6.04 0.07
N LEU A 174 -18.16 -5.77 -0.67
CA LEU A 174 -16.82 -6.29 -0.42
C LEU A 174 -15.77 -5.24 -0.75
N VAL A 175 -14.87 -5.02 0.18
CA VAL A 175 -13.64 -4.26 -0.03
C VAL A 175 -12.46 -5.22 0.09
N LEU A 176 -11.56 -5.19 -0.89
CA LEU A 176 -10.34 -6.01 -0.93
C LEU A 176 -9.11 -5.13 -0.71
N ALA A 177 -8.10 -5.66 -0.04
CA ALA A 177 -6.77 -5.05 0.04
C ALA A 177 -5.69 -6.16 0.09
N ALA A 178 -5.31 -6.64 -1.09
CA ALA A 178 -4.33 -7.72 -1.23
C ALA A 178 -2.90 -7.16 -1.21
N ASP A 179 -2.15 -7.46 -0.17
CA ASP A 179 -0.73 -7.05 0.04
C ASP A 179 -0.51 -5.52 -0.05
N THR A 180 -1.53 -4.75 0.39
CA THR A 180 -1.57 -3.29 0.26
C THR A 180 -1.25 -2.61 1.58
N PHE A 181 -1.79 -3.09 2.70
CA PHE A 181 -1.65 -2.46 4.02
C PHE A 181 -0.24 -2.56 4.61
N VAL A 182 0.64 -3.32 3.99
CA VAL A 182 2.07 -3.36 4.32
C VAL A 182 2.80 -2.03 4.08
N TYR A 183 2.17 -1.06 3.44
CA TYR A 183 2.68 0.31 3.27
C TYR A 183 2.08 1.32 4.26
N LEU A 184 1.20 0.87 5.13
CA LEU A 184 0.56 1.67 6.18
C LEU A 184 0.86 1.06 7.55
N GLY A 185 1.35 1.86 8.49
CA GLY A 185 1.53 1.44 9.88
C GLY A 185 0.23 1.56 10.63
N ASP A 186 -0.28 2.79 10.76
CA ASP A 186 -1.58 3.04 11.37
C ASP A 186 -2.70 2.81 10.35
N LEU A 187 -3.60 1.88 10.65
CA LEU A 187 -4.76 1.53 9.81
C LEU A 187 -6.06 2.21 10.25
N ALA A 188 -6.03 3.07 11.28
CA ALA A 188 -7.24 3.65 11.86
C ALA A 188 -8.04 4.47 10.83
N ALA A 189 -7.38 5.31 10.03
CA ALA A 189 -8.04 6.13 9.01
C ALA A 189 -8.64 5.27 7.89
N VAL A 190 -7.92 4.25 7.44
CA VAL A 190 -8.41 3.32 6.40
C VAL A 190 -9.59 2.51 6.91
N PHE A 191 -9.53 1.97 8.13
CA PHE A 191 -10.64 1.19 8.68
C PHE A 191 -11.89 2.05 8.90
N ALA A 192 -11.74 3.28 9.39
CA ALA A 192 -12.85 4.22 9.52
C ALA A 192 -13.46 4.57 8.14
N GLY A 193 -12.62 4.84 7.15
CA GLY A 193 -13.06 5.12 5.79
C GLY A 193 -13.79 3.93 5.15
N VAL A 194 -13.25 2.71 5.32
CA VAL A 194 -13.90 1.48 4.85
C VAL A 194 -15.23 1.25 5.56
N ALA A 195 -15.30 1.43 6.88
CA ALA A 195 -16.55 1.29 7.64
C ALA A 195 -17.64 2.21 7.10
N GLY A 196 -17.31 3.43 6.66
CA GLY A 196 -18.22 4.37 6.02
C GLY A 196 -18.68 3.97 4.62
N ARG A 197 -17.96 3.06 3.96
CA ARG A 197 -18.22 2.62 2.59
C ARG A 197 -18.72 1.18 2.48
N LEU A 198 -18.79 0.44 3.57
CA LEU A 198 -19.36 -0.91 3.60
C LEU A 198 -20.88 -0.90 3.68
N ALA A 199 -21.51 -1.79 2.92
CA ALA A 199 -22.91 -2.18 3.10
C ALA A 199 -23.15 -2.75 4.53
N PRO A 200 -24.40 -2.81 5.03
CA PRO A 200 -24.68 -3.34 6.36
C PRO A 200 -24.11 -4.74 6.61
N ASP A 201 -24.13 -5.62 5.60
CA ASP A 201 -23.56 -6.98 5.66
C ASP A 201 -22.25 -7.07 4.83
N GLY A 202 -21.54 -5.96 4.68
CA GLY A 202 -20.33 -5.87 3.88
C GLY A 202 -19.09 -6.35 4.62
N PHE A 203 -18.09 -6.75 3.87
CA PHE A 203 -16.81 -7.24 4.38
C PHE A 203 -15.62 -6.45 3.85
N LEU A 204 -14.61 -6.28 4.68
CA LEU A 204 -13.25 -5.95 4.28
C LEU A 204 -12.38 -7.20 4.40
N LEU A 205 -11.79 -7.63 3.30
CA LEU A 205 -10.83 -8.73 3.27
C LEU A 205 -9.43 -8.18 2.90
N PHE A 206 -8.45 -8.47 3.72
CA PHE A 206 -7.09 -7.99 3.45
C PHE A 206 -6.01 -8.94 3.95
N THR A 207 -4.82 -8.78 3.42
CA THR A 207 -3.61 -9.41 3.94
C THR A 207 -2.67 -8.35 4.52
N THR A 208 -1.88 -8.74 5.52
CA THR A 208 -0.81 -7.93 6.11
C THR A 208 0.37 -8.81 6.52
N GLU A 209 1.54 -8.23 6.75
CA GLU A 209 2.66 -8.93 7.38
C GLU A 209 2.44 -9.00 8.89
N ALA A 210 2.78 -10.14 9.48
CA ALA A 210 2.67 -10.36 10.91
C ALA A 210 3.75 -9.58 11.66
N GLY A 211 3.31 -8.80 12.65
CA GLY A 211 4.14 -8.11 13.63
C GLY A 211 4.03 -8.74 15.01
N GLU A 212 5.00 -8.47 15.86
CA GLU A 212 5.01 -8.89 17.25
C GLU A 212 4.42 -7.82 18.18
N GLY A 213 4.13 -8.18 19.43
CA GLY A 213 3.66 -7.26 20.47
C GLY A 213 2.21 -6.81 20.30
N GLU A 214 1.93 -5.53 20.58
CA GLU A 214 0.56 -4.97 20.64
C GLU A 214 0.28 -3.87 19.60
N GLY A 215 1.23 -3.58 18.71
CA GLY A 215 1.16 -2.46 17.79
C GLY A 215 1.46 -2.83 16.34
N PHE A 216 2.03 -1.86 15.66
CA PHE A 216 2.60 -2.01 14.32
C PHE A 216 4.05 -1.52 14.33
N GLU A 217 4.86 -2.07 13.44
CA GLU A 217 6.28 -1.73 13.32
C GLU A 217 6.73 -1.70 11.87
N LEU A 218 7.76 -0.90 11.58
CA LEU A 218 8.38 -0.88 10.27
C LEU A 218 9.44 -1.98 10.18
N GLY A 219 9.19 -2.97 9.35
CA GLY A 219 10.11 -4.07 9.09
C GLY A 219 11.31 -3.68 8.21
N PRO A 220 12.32 -4.57 8.08
CA PRO A 220 13.61 -4.26 7.44
C PRO A 220 13.52 -3.90 5.95
N LYS A 221 12.44 -4.24 5.26
CA LYS A 221 12.20 -3.92 3.84
C LYS A 221 11.27 -2.71 3.64
N ARG A 222 11.17 -1.85 4.65
CA ARG A 222 10.25 -0.70 4.66
C ARG A 222 8.79 -1.12 4.45
N ARG A 223 8.41 -2.30 4.98
CA ARG A 223 7.05 -2.81 5.03
C ARG A 223 6.59 -2.85 6.47
N TRP A 224 5.41 -2.36 6.68
CA TRP A 224 4.78 -2.35 7.98
C TRP A 224 4.24 -3.73 8.33
N ARG A 225 4.45 -4.12 9.58
CA ARG A 225 3.95 -5.33 10.18
C ARG A 225 2.94 -4.98 11.25
N HIS A 226 1.91 -5.78 11.38
CA HIS A 226 0.82 -5.53 12.31
C HIS A 226 0.66 -6.74 13.23
N SER A 227 0.56 -6.48 14.54
CA SER A 227 0.22 -7.55 15.49
C SER A 227 -1.28 -7.87 15.42
N GLU A 228 -1.65 -9.10 15.77
CA GLU A 228 -3.06 -9.49 15.86
C GLU A 228 -3.83 -8.61 16.85
N ALA A 229 -3.21 -8.28 18.00
CA ALA A 229 -3.82 -7.41 19.02
C ALA A 229 -4.16 -6.02 18.44
N TYR A 230 -3.23 -5.42 17.68
CA TYR A 230 -3.47 -4.14 17.01
C TYR A 230 -4.62 -4.22 16.02
N LEU A 231 -4.64 -5.23 15.15
CA LEU A 231 -5.67 -5.39 14.13
C LEU A 231 -7.07 -5.49 14.74
N ARG A 232 -7.21 -6.27 15.84
CA ARG A 232 -8.47 -6.39 16.58
C ARG A 232 -8.90 -5.08 17.23
N GLN A 233 -7.99 -4.37 17.87
CA GLN A 233 -8.29 -3.07 18.50
C GLN A 233 -8.66 -2.00 17.47
N ALA A 234 -7.92 -1.90 16.36
CA ALA A 234 -8.19 -0.94 15.31
C ALA A 234 -9.55 -1.20 14.64
N ALA A 235 -9.92 -2.47 14.41
CA ALA A 235 -11.23 -2.84 13.89
C ALA A 235 -12.35 -2.38 14.83
N ILE A 236 -12.27 -2.70 16.12
CA ILE A 236 -13.28 -2.31 17.13
C ILE A 236 -13.43 -0.78 17.19
N LYS A 237 -12.32 -0.03 17.19
CA LYS A 237 -12.34 1.44 17.21
C LYS A 237 -13.03 2.03 15.98
N ALA A 238 -12.95 1.37 14.83
CA ALA A 238 -13.62 1.76 13.60
C ALA A 238 -15.09 1.30 13.52
N GLY A 239 -15.60 0.60 14.53
CA GLY A 239 -16.96 0.03 14.54
C GLY A 239 -17.09 -1.22 13.68
N LEU A 240 -15.98 -1.91 13.40
CA LEU A 240 -15.93 -3.16 12.65
C LEU A 240 -15.72 -4.35 13.59
N GLN A 241 -16.22 -5.51 13.19
CA GLN A 241 -16.05 -6.77 13.90
C GLN A 241 -15.11 -7.69 13.13
N VAL A 242 -14.30 -8.47 13.85
CA VAL A 242 -13.43 -9.47 13.24
C VAL A 242 -14.22 -10.74 12.97
N ALA A 243 -14.56 -10.98 11.71
CA ALA A 243 -15.24 -12.19 11.25
C ALA A 243 -14.29 -13.37 11.02
N GLY A 244 -13.01 -13.08 10.74
CA GLY A 244 -11.96 -14.08 10.57
C GLY A 244 -10.57 -13.44 10.65
N LEU A 245 -9.64 -14.13 11.27
CA LEU A 245 -8.22 -13.77 11.28
C LEU A 245 -7.43 -15.07 11.33
N VAL A 246 -6.66 -15.34 10.29
CA VAL A 246 -5.88 -16.56 10.14
C VAL A 246 -4.45 -16.26 9.73
N ALA A 247 -3.50 -17.05 10.22
CA ALA A 247 -2.12 -16.99 9.76
C ALA A 247 -2.07 -17.34 8.25
N ALA A 248 -1.27 -16.60 7.50
CA ALA A 248 -1.17 -16.74 6.06
C ALA A 248 0.24 -16.44 5.57
N THR A 249 0.56 -16.93 4.37
CA THR A 249 1.81 -16.59 3.66
C THR A 249 1.45 -15.92 2.34
N PRO A 250 1.26 -14.58 2.33
CA PRO A 250 0.81 -13.87 1.13
C PRO A 250 1.77 -13.99 -0.06
N ARG A 251 3.05 -14.17 0.20
CA ARG A 251 4.12 -14.32 -0.80
C ARG A 251 5.38 -14.95 -0.21
N HIS A 252 6.31 -15.28 -1.08
CA HIS A 252 7.67 -15.69 -0.71
C HIS A 252 8.69 -14.65 -1.14
N GLU A 253 9.74 -14.48 -0.38
CA GLU A 253 10.85 -13.60 -0.71
C GLU A 253 12.17 -14.36 -0.60
N LYS A 254 12.92 -14.42 -1.70
CA LYS A 254 14.14 -15.24 -1.80
C LYS A 254 13.92 -16.70 -1.34
N GLY A 255 12.76 -17.26 -1.68
CA GLY A 255 12.37 -18.62 -1.32
C GLY A 255 11.91 -18.82 0.14
N GLN A 256 11.89 -17.76 0.95
CA GLN A 256 11.38 -17.81 2.34
C GLN A 256 9.94 -17.30 2.41
N PRO A 257 9.05 -17.97 3.18
CA PRO A 257 7.70 -17.48 3.38
C PRO A 257 7.72 -16.15 4.13
N VAL A 258 6.88 -15.22 3.70
CA VAL A 258 6.59 -14.00 4.47
C VAL A 258 5.39 -14.30 5.35
N GLU A 259 5.63 -14.36 6.66
CA GLU A 259 4.56 -14.57 7.63
C GLU A 259 3.61 -13.37 7.67
N GLY A 260 2.33 -13.65 7.70
CA GLY A 260 1.28 -12.63 7.68
C GLY A 260 -0.04 -13.13 8.21
N PHE A 261 -1.04 -12.27 8.10
CA PHE A 261 -2.43 -12.60 8.40
C PHE A 261 -3.31 -12.34 7.19
N ALA A 262 -4.32 -13.19 7.04
CA ALA A 262 -5.50 -12.90 6.23
C ALA A 262 -6.65 -12.57 7.17
N VAL A 263 -7.28 -11.42 6.98
CA VAL A 263 -8.25 -10.86 7.92
C VAL A 263 -9.55 -10.53 7.19
N ALA A 264 -10.65 -10.89 7.80
CA ALA A 264 -12.00 -10.50 7.41
C ALA A 264 -12.61 -9.64 8.51
N LEU A 265 -12.94 -8.40 8.18
CA LEU A 265 -13.72 -7.52 9.04
C LEU A 265 -15.10 -7.34 8.44
N CYS A 266 -16.14 -7.24 9.26
CA CYS A 266 -17.50 -6.93 8.83
C CYS A 266 -18.08 -5.75 9.60
N ARG A 267 -19.13 -5.16 9.04
CA ARG A 267 -19.85 -4.06 9.67
C ARG A 267 -20.88 -4.61 10.66
#